data_9f16715f8454f070036b384c10142303
#
_entry.id   9f16715f8454f070036b384c10142303
#
_cell.length_a   1.000
_cell.length_b   1.000
_cell.length_c   1.000
_cell.angle_alpha   90.00
_cell.angle_beta   90.00
_cell.angle_gamma   90.00
#
_symmetry.space_group_name_H-M   'P 1'
#
loop_
_entity.id
_entity.type
_entity.pdbx_description
1 polymer ?
#
loop_
_entity_poly.entity_id
_entity_poly.type
_entity_poly.pdbx_seq_one_letter_code
_entity_poly.pdbx_strand_id
1 'polypeptide(L)'
;MSTKITRVHARQIIDSRGNPTVEADVYVGEARGRAAVPSGASTGEHEALELRDLDKSRYLGKGVLRAVANVNGEIAKAVAGLDAGDQRALDKRMIELDGTPTKSRLGANAILAVSMAAARGVAAAQKLPLYKYLANYSTVRSANLLPVPMMNILNGGTHADNSVDFQEFMVMPVGAPSFSEALRWGVEVFHALKAALKKHGYSTAVGDEGGFAPNCKSNEEAIQIVLEAIGAAGYKAGEQVSIALDPASSEFYDKGSGKYVFKKSDKSAHSSAEMAAYWTQWVEKYPIVSIEDGMAEDDWAGWKQLTQNVGSKSSKKKIQLVGDDLFVTNTERLSRGINEGIANAILIKLNQIGTVTETIDAIELARKAGYNSIISHRSGETEDTFIADLAVATAAGQIKTGSASRTDRIAKYNQLLRIEEELGASSKFNTKAVLG
;
A
#
# COMPACT_ATOMS: atom_id res chain seq x y z
N MET A 1 19.84 0.83 -27.77
CA MET A 1 18.52 1.05 -28.40
C MET A 1 18.05 2.45 -28.00
N SER A 2 17.23 3.09 -28.86
CA SER A 2 16.69 4.42 -28.52
C SER A 2 15.69 4.30 -27.39
N THR A 3 15.82 5.12 -26.35
CA THR A 3 14.90 5.24 -25.22
C THR A 3 13.99 6.46 -25.34
N LYS A 4 13.93 7.07 -26.53
CA LYS A 4 13.05 8.22 -26.80
C LYS A 4 11.58 7.81 -26.87
N ILE A 5 10.74 8.62 -26.27
CA ILE A 5 9.28 8.47 -26.34
C ILE A 5 8.81 8.84 -27.75
N THR A 6 8.18 7.89 -28.43
CA THR A 6 7.65 8.10 -29.80
C THR A 6 6.14 8.36 -29.79
N ARG A 7 5.43 7.82 -28.79
CA ARG A 7 3.97 7.98 -28.66
C ARG A 7 3.52 7.76 -27.22
N VAL A 8 2.52 8.51 -26.81
CA VAL A 8 1.76 8.28 -25.56
C VAL A 8 0.29 8.17 -25.90
N HIS A 9 -0.42 7.22 -25.28
CA HIS A 9 -1.86 7.07 -25.44
C HIS A 9 -2.49 6.56 -24.16
N ALA A 10 -3.56 7.20 -23.70
CA ALA A 10 -4.29 6.79 -22.52
C ALA A 10 -5.76 6.47 -22.84
N ARG A 11 -6.34 5.67 -21.97
CA ARG A 11 -7.75 5.28 -21.99
C ARG A 11 -8.31 5.19 -20.57
N GLN A 12 -9.62 5.25 -20.49
CA GLN A 12 -10.35 4.89 -19.29
C GLN A 12 -10.57 3.38 -19.27
N ILE A 13 -10.25 2.74 -18.15
CA ILE A 13 -10.58 1.34 -17.86
C ILE A 13 -11.38 1.27 -16.56
N ILE A 14 -11.76 0.06 -16.13
CA ILE A 14 -12.56 -0.14 -14.90
C ILE A 14 -11.67 -0.82 -13.84
N ASP A 15 -11.72 -0.30 -12.63
CA ASP A 15 -11.03 -0.86 -11.46
C ASP A 15 -11.82 -1.99 -10.79
N SER A 16 -11.23 -2.61 -9.75
CA SER A 16 -11.82 -3.72 -9.00
C SER A 16 -13.11 -3.40 -8.26
N ARG A 17 -13.44 -2.11 -8.11
CA ARG A 17 -14.69 -1.63 -7.50
C ARG A 17 -15.73 -1.23 -8.53
N GLY A 18 -15.47 -1.42 -9.83
CA GLY A 18 -16.34 -0.99 -10.92
C GLY A 18 -16.27 0.52 -11.20
N ASN A 19 -15.27 1.24 -10.71
CA ASN A 19 -15.08 2.66 -10.99
C ASN A 19 -14.07 2.86 -12.13
N PRO A 20 -14.21 3.92 -12.94
CA PRO A 20 -13.22 4.27 -13.94
C PRO A 20 -11.85 4.61 -13.33
N THR A 21 -10.79 4.21 -14.02
CA THR A 21 -9.42 4.64 -13.77
C THR A 21 -8.63 4.85 -15.07
N VAL A 22 -7.43 5.43 -14.97
CA VAL A 22 -6.58 5.75 -16.11
C VAL A 22 -5.60 4.61 -16.39
N GLU A 23 -5.53 4.18 -17.65
CA GLU A 23 -4.47 3.33 -18.18
C GLU A 23 -3.73 4.10 -19.29
N ALA A 24 -2.39 4.06 -19.30
CA ALA A 24 -1.57 4.66 -20.35
C ALA A 24 -0.65 3.63 -21.01
N ASP A 25 -0.45 3.81 -22.31
CA ASP A 25 0.61 3.19 -23.12
C ASP A 25 1.65 4.27 -23.43
N VAL A 26 2.93 3.98 -23.15
CA VAL A 26 4.08 4.77 -23.59
C VAL A 26 4.93 3.92 -24.52
N TYR A 27 5.18 4.43 -25.72
CA TYR A 27 6.01 3.78 -26.73
C TYR A 27 7.42 4.36 -26.67
N VAL A 28 8.40 3.48 -26.49
CA VAL A 28 9.83 3.79 -26.36
C VAL A 28 10.54 3.05 -27.50
N GLY A 29 10.85 3.78 -28.57
CA GLY A 29 11.22 3.15 -29.84
C GLY A 29 10.07 2.25 -30.33
N GLU A 30 10.35 0.95 -30.51
CA GLU A 30 9.35 -0.06 -30.90
C GLU A 30 8.70 -0.76 -29.69
N ALA A 31 9.28 -0.61 -28.50
CA ALA A 31 8.74 -1.21 -27.29
C ALA A 31 7.57 -0.38 -26.72
N ARG A 32 6.67 -1.07 -26.03
CA ARG A 32 5.52 -0.45 -25.37
C ARG A 32 5.52 -0.81 -23.89
N GLY A 33 5.42 0.19 -23.03
CA GLY A 33 5.03 0.02 -21.64
C GLY A 33 3.58 0.39 -21.44
N ARG A 34 2.85 -0.38 -20.64
CA ARG A 34 1.46 -0.13 -20.24
C ARG A 34 1.36 -0.11 -18.74
N ALA A 35 0.61 0.84 -18.18
CA ALA A 35 0.36 0.89 -16.76
C ALA A 35 -1.04 1.43 -16.46
N ALA A 36 -1.68 0.86 -15.44
CA ALA A 36 -2.96 1.31 -14.91
C ALA A 36 -2.79 1.85 -13.48
N VAL A 37 -3.47 2.95 -13.18
CA VAL A 37 -3.35 3.65 -11.91
C VAL A 37 -4.40 3.13 -10.91
N PRO A 38 -4.02 2.79 -9.67
CA PRO A 38 -4.98 2.44 -8.63
C PRO A 38 -5.70 3.68 -8.07
N SER A 39 -6.81 3.46 -7.32
CA SER A 39 -7.64 4.51 -6.74
C SER A 39 -8.00 4.20 -5.29
N GLY A 40 -7.90 5.18 -4.39
CA GLY A 40 -8.29 5.03 -2.98
C GLY A 40 -9.80 5.06 -2.74
N ALA A 41 -10.27 4.45 -1.65
CA ALA A 41 -11.63 4.64 -1.12
C ALA A 41 -11.63 5.77 -0.09
N SER A 42 -10.80 5.66 0.95
CA SER A 42 -10.40 6.76 1.81
C SER A 42 -9.15 7.41 1.21
N THR A 43 -9.05 8.72 1.29
CA THR A 43 -7.89 9.48 0.82
C THR A 43 -7.46 10.41 1.92
N GLY A 44 -6.17 10.36 2.30
CA GLY A 44 -5.57 11.32 3.22
C GLY A 44 -5.73 12.75 2.70
N GLU A 45 -5.98 13.70 3.58
CA GLU A 45 -6.22 15.11 3.22
C GLU A 45 -5.06 15.73 2.43
N HIS A 46 -3.87 15.16 2.56
CA HIS A 46 -2.63 15.66 1.96
C HIS A 46 -2.16 14.88 0.73
N GLU A 47 -2.96 13.97 0.19
CA GLU A 47 -2.62 13.22 -1.04
C GLU A 47 -2.61 14.11 -2.28
N ALA A 48 -1.83 13.71 -3.30
CA ALA A 48 -1.93 14.27 -4.63
C ALA A 48 -3.31 13.97 -5.24
N LEU A 49 -3.84 14.92 -6.02
CA LEU A 49 -5.24 14.92 -6.46
C LEU A 49 -5.48 13.90 -7.59
N GLU A 50 -6.36 12.96 -7.35
CA GLU A 50 -6.95 12.14 -8.39
C GLU A 50 -8.00 12.93 -9.17
N LEU A 51 -7.72 13.26 -10.43
CA LEU A 51 -8.63 14.07 -11.25
C LEU A 51 -9.82 13.24 -11.73
N ARG A 52 -11.02 13.62 -11.30
CA ARG A 52 -12.32 13.05 -11.68
C ARG A 52 -13.12 14.05 -12.54
N ASP A 53 -14.02 13.51 -13.38
CA ASP A 53 -14.85 14.32 -14.29
C ASP A 53 -15.93 15.11 -13.55
N LEU A 54 -16.43 14.59 -12.42
CA LEU A 54 -17.51 15.14 -11.60
C LEU A 54 -18.87 15.24 -12.31
N ASP A 55 -18.98 14.68 -13.52
CA ASP A 55 -20.24 14.56 -14.25
C ASP A 55 -21.12 13.44 -13.69
N LYS A 56 -22.10 13.79 -12.88
CA LYS A 56 -22.97 12.81 -12.19
C LYS A 56 -23.81 11.95 -13.14
N SER A 57 -23.98 12.38 -14.39
CA SER A 57 -24.71 11.59 -15.41
C SER A 57 -23.90 10.38 -15.92
N ARG A 58 -22.60 10.36 -15.66
CA ARG A 58 -21.66 9.31 -16.08
C ARG A 58 -20.88 8.78 -14.88
N TYR A 59 -20.95 7.47 -14.61
CA TYR A 59 -20.26 6.83 -13.51
C TYR A 59 -20.44 7.55 -12.15
N LEU A 60 -21.59 8.18 -11.91
CA LEU A 60 -21.89 8.95 -10.69
C LEU A 60 -20.86 10.04 -10.37
N GLY A 61 -20.24 10.63 -11.40
CA GLY A 61 -19.20 11.67 -11.27
C GLY A 61 -17.79 11.13 -11.20
N LYS A 62 -17.60 9.79 -11.17
CA LYS A 62 -16.28 9.15 -11.00
C LYS A 62 -15.51 8.92 -12.31
N GLY A 63 -16.00 9.42 -13.46
CA GLY A 63 -15.29 9.34 -14.74
C GLY A 63 -13.89 9.96 -14.69
N VAL A 64 -12.99 9.56 -15.60
CA VAL A 64 -11.61 10.05 -15.69
C VAL A 64 -11.24 10.55 -17.09
N LEU A 65 -12.22 10.89 -17.91
CA LEU A 65 -11.99 11.34 -19.29
C LEU A 65 -11.18 12.63 -19.36
N ARG A 66 -11.31 13.54 -18.36
CA ARG A 66 -10.48 14.75 -18.26
C ARG A 66 -9.00 14.38 -18.06
N ALA A 67 -8.70 13.45 -17.16
CA ALA A 67 -7.34 12.96 -16.96
C ALA A 67 -6.81 12.26 -18.24
N VAL A 68 -7.62 11.44 -18.90
CA VAL A 68 -7.29 10.81 -20.19
C VAL A 68 -7.01 11.86 -21.27
N ALA A 69 -7.83 12.91 -21.36
CA ALA A 69 -7.61 14.00 -22.31
C ALA A 69 -6.29 14.76 -22.03
N ASN A 70 -5.95 14.98 -20.75
CA ASN A 70 -4.68 15.61 -20.36
C ASN A 70 -3.48 14.75 -20.78
N VAL A 71 -3.55 13.41 -20.62
CA VAL A 71 -2.50 12.50 -21.10
C VAL A 71 -2.37 12.56 -22.63
N ASN A 72 -3.49 12.42 -23.35
CA ASN A 72 -3.49 12.39 -24.82
C ASN A 72 -3.19 13.75 -25.47
N GLY A 73 -3.31 14.82 -24.71
CA GLY A 73 -3.11 16.20 -25.14
C GLY A 73 -1.79 16.81 -24.69
N GLU A 74 -1.82 17.51 -23.54
CA GLU A 74 -0.71 18.31 -23.05
C GLU A 74 0.49 17.43 -22.63
N ILE A 75 0.25 16.36 -21.87
CA ILE A 75 1.33 15.48 -21.40
C ILE A 75 2.03 14.80 -22.59
N ALA A 76 1.26 14.21 -23.52
CA ALA A 76 1.84 13.55 -24.69
C ALA A 76 2.73 14.50 -25.51
N LYS A 77 2.30 15.77 -25.70
CA LYS A 77 3.10 16.78 -26.41
C LYS A 77 4.37 17.17 -25.63
N ALA A 78 4.28 17.31 -24.32
CA ALA A 78 5.39 17.74 -23.47
C ALA A 78 6.49 16.70 -23.33
N VAL A 79 6.15 15.40 -23.44
CA VAL A 79 7.10 14.29 -23.25
C VAL A 79 7.56 13.67 -24.58
N ALA A 80 6.95 14.02 -25.71
CA ALA A 80 7.35 13.53 -27.04
C ALA A 80 8.83 13.81 -27.32
N GLY A 81 9.57 12.78 -27.73
CA GLY A 81 10.99 12.86 -28.03
C GLY A 81 11.93 12.90 -26.82
N LEU A 82 11.41 13.03 -25.59
CA LEU A 82 12.23 12.91 -24.37
C LEU A 82 12.80 11.51 -24.22
N ASP A 83 13.93 11.44 -23.55
CA ASP A 83 14.53 10.17 -23.17
C ASP A 83 13.80 9.59 -21.95
N ALA A 84 12.99 8.55 -22.15
CA ALA A 84 12.30 7.87 -21.06
C ALA A 84 13.27 7.12 -20.12
N GLY A 85 14.53 6.87 -20.57
CA GLY A 85 15.58 6.29 -19.73
C GLY A 85 16.03 7.23 -18.61
N ASP A 86 15.79 8.55 -18.73
CA ASP A 86 15.92 9.49 -17.62
C ASP A 86 14.55 9.71 -16.96
N GLN A 87 14.14 8.75 -16.15
CA GLN A 87 12.86 8.79 -15.41
C GLN A 87 12.71 10.08 -14.59
N ARG A 88 13.80 10.56 -13.99
CA ARG A 88 13.76 11.79 -13.15
C ARG A 88 13.46 13.02 -13.97
N ALA A 89 14.10 13.17 -15.13
CA ALA A 89 13.82 14.29 -16.03
C ALA A 89 12.41 14.23 -16.60
N LEU A 90 11.92 13.02 -16.97
CA LEU A 90 10.56 12.80 -17.42
C LEU A 90 9.50 13.20 -16.39
N ASP A 91 9.64 12.68 -15.17
CA ASP A 91 8.70 12.97 -14.08
C ASP A 91 8.72 14.43 -13.70
N LYS A 92 9.92 15.02 -13.59
CA LYS A 92 10.10 16.46 -13.36
C LYS A 92 9.39 17.31 -14.43
N ARG A 93 9.53 16.94 -15.70
CA ARG A 93 8.86 17.63 -16.81
C ARG A 93 7.35 17.63 -16.66
N MET A 94 6.75 16.52 -16.23
CA MET A 94 5.30 16.43 -16.01
C MET A 94 4.84 17.21 -14.77
N ILE A 95 5.62 17.20 -13.69
CA ILE A 95 5.37 17.99 -12.47
C ILE A 95 5.40 19.48 -12.80
N GLU A 96 6.43 19.95 -13.50
CA GLU A 96 6.55 21.35 -13.94
C GLU A 96 5.42 21.76 -14.88
N LEU A 97 4.98 20.85 -15.76
CA LEU A 97 3.84 21.09 -16.65
C LEU A 97 2.54 21.28 -15.85
N ASP A 98 2.33 20.49 -14.80
CA ASP A 98 1.17 20.65 -13.91
C ASP A 98 1.23 21.97 -13.15
N GLY A 99 2.36 22.28 -12.53
CA GLY A 99 2.65 23.54 -11.86
C GLY A 99 1.90 23.74 -10.54
N THR A 100 1.21 22.72 -10.01
CA THR A 100 0.52 22.77 -8.71
C THR A 100 1.13 21.80 -7.71
N PRO A 101 1.12 22.11 -6.40
CA PRO A 101 1.73 21.24 -5.38
C PRO A 101 1.13 19.81 -5.33
N THR A 102 -0.18 19.71 -5.55
CA THR A 102 -0.93 18.45 -5.46
C THR A 102 -1.25 17.82 -6.82
N LYS A 103 -0.63 18.30 -7.90
CA LYS A 103 -0.89 17.85 -9.29
C LYS A 103 -2.37 18.00 -9.69
N SER A 104 -3.02 19.05 -9.18
CA SER A 104 -4.48 19.23 -9.31
C SER A 104 -4.92 19.71 -10.69
N ARG A 105 -4.03 20.24 -11.52
CA ARG A 105 -4.36 20.74 -12.86
C ARG A 105 -4.49 19.62 -13.89
N LEU A 106 -3.50 18.74 -13.97
CA LEU A 106 -3.49 17.61 -14.90
C LEU A 106 -4.06 16.34 -14.29
N GLY A 107 -3.92 16.19 -12.98
CA GLY A 107 -4.28 15.02 -12.22
C GLY A 107 -3.08 14.10 -11.93
N ALA A 108 -2.90 13.73 -10.65
CA ALA A 108 -1.87 12.79 -10.26
C ALA A 108 -2.04 11.42 -10.96
N ASN A 109 -3.28 10.99 -11.19
CA ASN A 109 -3.59 9.79 -11.95
C ASN A 109 -3.12 9.85 -13.43
N ALA A 110 -3.26 11.01 -14.09
CA ALA A 110 -2.75 11.20 -15.44
C ALA A 110 -1.22 11.13 -15.50
N ILE A 111 -0.55 11.85 -14.59
CA ILE A 111 0.92 11.90 -14.50
C ILE A 111 1.49 10.53 -14.17
N LEU A 112 0.94 9.86 -13.14
CA LEU A 112 1.42 8.55 -12.70
C LEU A 112 1.27 7.47 -13.78
N ALA A 113 0.15 7.47 -14.52
CA ALA A 113 -0.05 6.50 -15.60
C ALA A 113 1.09 6.57 -16.62
N VAL A 114 1.52 7.77 -17.01
CA VAL A 114 2.63 7.97 -17.96
C VAL A 114 3.97 7.64 -17.33
N SER A 115 4.21 8.02 -16.08
CA SER A 115 5.44 7.74 -15.33
C SER A 115 5.70 6.22 -15.22
N MET A 116 4.70 5.45 -14.79
CA MET A 116 4.79 3.99 -14.69
C MET A 116 4.93 3.30 -16.06
N ALA A 117 4.13 3.76 -17.05
CA ALA A 117 4.18 3.19 -18.39
C ALA A 117 5.52 3.45 -19.09
N ALA A 118 6.14 4.61 -18.86
CA ALA A 118 7.46 4.93 -19.37
C ALA A 118 8.53 4.00 -18.81
N ALA A 119 8.54 3.77 -17.49
CA ALA A 119 9.46 2.81 -16.85
C ALA A 119 9.35 1.42 -17.47
N ARG A 120 8.13 0.91 -17.67
CA ARG A 120 7.89 -0.38 -18.35
C ARG A 120 8.35 -0.37 -19.82
N GLY A 121 8.12 0.74 -20.53
CA GLY A 121 8.53 0.89 -21.92
C GLY A 121 10.05 0.79 -22.07
N VAL A 122 10.79 1.45 -21.18
CA VAL A 122 12.27 1.38 -21.18
C VAL A 122 12.75 -0.01 -20.79
N ALA A 123 12.19 -0.62 -19.73
CA ALA A 123 12.53 -1.97 -19.32
C ALA A 123 12.34 -2.96 -20.49
N ALA A 124 11.21 -2.87 -21.21
CA ALA A 124 10.92 -3.67 -22.39
C ALA A 124 11.92 -3.40 -23.56
N ALA A 125 12.23 -2.12 -23.82
CA ALA A 125 13.22 -1.74 -24.86
C ALA A 125 14.61 -2.28 -24.55
N GLN A 126 14.98 -2.33 -23.26
CA GLN A 126 16.26 -2.88 -22.80
C GLN A 126 16.23 -4.41 -22.61
N LYS A 127 15.08 -5.06 -22.80
CA LYS A 127 14.86 -6.49 -22.55
C LYS A 127 15.19 -6.88 -21.10
N LEU A 128 14.89 -5.99 -20.15
CA LEU A 128 15.07 -6.21 -18.73
C LEU A 128 13.72 -6.47 -18.06
N PRO A 129 13.64 -7.36 -17.06
CA PRO A 129 12.53 -7.38 -16.14
C PRO A 129 12.38 -6.04 -15.45
N LEU A 130 11.14 -5.62 -15.17
CA LEU A 130 10.86 -4.30 -14.61
C LEU A 130 11.57 -4.07 -13.26
N TYR A 131 11.58 -5.07 -12.37
CA TYR A 131 12.27 -4.95 -11.08
C TYR A 131 13.78 -4.71 -11.21
N LYS A 132 14.44 -5.30 -12.21
CA LYS A 132 15.87 -5.04 -12.47
C LYS A 132 16.10 -3.63 -13.02
N TYR A 133 15.20 -3.15 -13.89
CA TYR A 133 15.28 -1.79 -14.42
C TYR A 133 15.08 -0.75 -13.30
N LEU A 134 14.04 -0.89 -12.49
CA LEU A 134 13.73 0.04 -11.40
C LEU A 134 14.84 0.08 -10.33
N ALA A 135 15.56 -1.02 -10.11
CA ALA A 135 16.67 -1.07 -9.15
C ALA A 135 17.81 -0.06 -9.48
N ASN A 136 17.92 0.41 -10.73
CA ASN A 136 18.89 1.44 -11.10
C ASN A 136 18.62 2.80 -10.42
N TYR A 137 17.39 3.02 -9.94
CA TYR A 137 16.98 4.25 -9.26
C TYR A 137 17.02 4.13 -7.74
N SER A 138 17.25 2.93 -7.19
CA SER A 138 17.43 2.68 -5.76
C SER A 138 18.90 2.66 -5.37
N THR A 139 19.20 3.02 -4.12
CA THR A 139 20.55 2.86 -3.55
C THR A 139 20.90 1.39 -3.33
N VAL A 140 19.91 0.52 -3.18
CA VAL A 140 20.07 -0.95 -3.07
C VAL A 140 19.87 -1.57 -4.45
N ARG A 141 20.97 -1.79 -5.16
CA ARG A 141 20.93 -2.28 -6.55
C ARG A 141 20.81 -3.80 -6.70
N SER A 142 20.73 -4.55 -5.61
CA SER A 142 20.73 -6.03 -5.69
C SER A 142 19.44 -6.65 -6.21
N ALA A 143 18.30 -5.98 -6.07
CA ALA A 143 16.96 -6.39 -6.55
C ALA A 143 16.65 -7.90 -6.39
N ASN A 144 16.99 -8.46 -5.23
CA ASN A 144 16.83 -9.90 -4.96
C ASN A 144 16.16 -10.21 -3.60
N LEU A 145 15.71 -9.18 -2.88
CA LEU A 145 14.96 -9.35 -1.64
C LEU A 145 13.46 -9.40 -1.95
N LEU A 146 12.85 -10.56 -1.75
CA LEU A 146 11.40 -10.74 -1.83
C LEU A 146 10.75 -10.14 -0.57
N PRO A 147 9.62 -9.42 -0.72
CA PRO A 147 8.95 -8.78 0.40
C PRO A 147 8.15 -9.79 1.24
N VAL A 148 8.09 -9.55 2.56
CA VAL A 148 7.14 -10.25 3.44
C VAL A 148 5.73 -9.77 3.13
N PRO A 149 4.78 -10.67 2.81
CA PRO A 149 3.40 -10.28 2.56
C PRO A 149 2.67 -9.94 3.86
N MET A 150 2.00 -8.79 3.88
CA MET A 150 1.02 -8.37 4.88
C MET A 150 -0.36 -8.62 4.25
N MET A 151 -0.99 -9.76 4.60
CA MET A 151 -2.21 -10.22 3.93
C MET A 151 -3.44 -9.84 4.72
N ASN A 152 -4.25 -8.90 4.21
CA ASN A 152 -5.50 -8.46 4.83
C ASN A 152 -6.57 -9.56 4.71
N ILE A 153 -6.76 -10.38 5.75
CA ILE A 153 -7.67 -11.53 5.71
C ILE A 153 -9.04 -11.28 6.34
N LEU A 154 -9.19 -10.21 7.15
CA LEU A 154 -10.47 -9.79 7.75
C LEU A 154 -10.60 -8.27 7.71
N ASN A 155 -11.72 -7.79 7.18
CA ASN A 155 -12.04 -6.40 6.96
C ASN A 155 -13.11 -5.88 7.93
N GLY A 156 -12.93 -4.64 8.37
CA GLY A 156 -13.93 -3.84 9.07
C GLY A 156 -13.85 -2.38 8.61
N GLY A 157 -14.13 -1.44 9.49
CA GLY A 157 -14.04 -0.01 9.21
C GLY A 157 -14.81 0.39 7.95
N THR A 158 -14.22 1.22 7.11
CA THR A 158 -14.79 1.66 5.83
C THR A 158 -14.71 0.59 4.73
N HIS A 159 -13.91 -0.47 4.92
CA HIS A 159 -13.76 -1.57 3.97
C HIS A 159 -14.85 -2.65 4.08
N ALA A 160 -15.74 -2.57 5.08
CA ALA A 160 -16.83 -3.51 5.28
C ALA A 160 -18.04 -2.87 5.96
N ASP A 161 -19.23 -3.27 5.52
CA ASP A 161 -20.48 -2.91 6.20
C ASP A 161 -20.76 -3.91 7.34
N ASN A 162 -20.05 -3.71 8.46
CA ASN A 162 -20.11 -4.56 9.65
C ASN A 162 -19.90 -3.75 10.95
N SER A 163 -19.88 -4.43 12.11
CA SER A 163 -19.76 -3.82 13.44
C SER A 163 -18.31 -3.65 13.94
N VAL A 164 -17.31 -3.93 13.12
CA VAL A 164 -15.89 -3.81 13.48
C VAL A 164 -15.38 -2.41 13.12
N ASP A 165 -14.76 -1.70 14.07
CA ASP A 165 -14.26 -0.34 13.83
C ASP A 165 -12.93 -0.34 13.07
N PHE A 166 -12.03 -1.30 13.36
CA PHE A 166 -10.72 -1.38 12.70
C PHE A 166 -10.85 -1.89 11.28
N GLN A 167 -10.12 -1.25 10.37
CA GLN A 167 -10.29 -1.45 8.94
C GLN A 167 -9.71 -2.78 8.45
N GLU A 168 -8.52 -3.18 8.96
CA GLU A 168 -7.81 -4.36 8.46
C GLU A 168 -7.16 -5.17 9.58
N PHE A 169 -7.36 -6.49 9.51
CA PHE A 169 -6.64 -7.48 10.30
C PHE A 169 -5.81 -8.34 9.34
N MET A 170 -4.49 -8.18 9.42
CA MET A 170 -3.55 -8.81 8.51
C MET A 170 -2.77 -9.93 9.19
N VAL A 171 -2.40 -10.95 8.41
CA VAL A 171 -1.42 -11.96 8.80
C VAL A 171 -0.11 -11.74 8.08
N MET A 172 0.99 -11.93 8.81
CA MET A 172 2.36 -11.84 8.32
C MET A 172 3.09 -13.16 8.61
N PRO A 173 3.38 -13.98 7.57
CA PRO A 173 4.09 -15.26 7.73
C PRO A 173 5.59 -15.06 7.95
N VAL A 174 5.96 -14.48 9.10
CA VAL A 174 7.34 -14.05 9.43
C VAL A 174 8.31 -15.20 9.69
N GLY A 175 7.81 -16.40 9.95
CA GLY A 175 8.62 -17.59 10.15
C GLY A 175 8.90 -18.38 8.86
N ALA A 176 8.35 -17.97 7.72
CA ALA A 176 8.50 -18.68 6.47
C ALA A 176 9.93 -18.58 5.91
N PRO A 177 10.44 -19.64 5.25
CA PRO A 177 11.80 -19.66 4.73
C PRO A 177 11.94 -18.99 3.35
N SER A 178 10.84 -18.76 2.62
CA SER A 178 10.81 -18.18 1.27
C SER A 178 9.50 -17.42 1.06
N PHE A 179 9.43 -16.63 0.00
CA PHE A 179 8.19 -15.91 -0.35
C PHE A 179 7.07 -16.90 -0.73
N SER A 180 7.37 -17.92 -1.53
CA SER A 180 6.40 -18.94 -1.91
C SER A 180 5.81 -19.66 -0.70
N GLU A 181 6.63 -20.00 0.31
CA GLU A 181 6.14 -20.59 1.55
C GLU A 181 5.33 -19.59 2.39
N ALA A 182 5.76 -18.32 2.45
CA ALA A 182 4.99 -17.29 3.14
C ALA A 182 3.60 -17.12 2.51
N LEU A 183 3.51 -17.08 1.19
CA LEU A 183 2.24 -17.02 0.48
C LEU A 183 1.38 -18.26 0.76
N ARG A 184 1.96 -19.48 0.71
CA ARG A 184 1.26 -20.71 1.03
C ARG A 184 0.65 -20.67 2.46
N TRP A 185 1.45 -20.29 3.45
CA TRP A 185 0.97 -20.17 4.84
C TRP A 185 -0.18 -19.19 4.98
N GLY A 186 -0.06 -18.02 4.33
CA GLY A 186 -1.14 -17.02 4.32
C GLY A 186 -2.43 -17.53 3.68
N VAL A 187 -2.33 -18.28 2.58
CA VAL A 187 -3.49 -18.91 1.91
C VAL A 187 -4.12 -19.98 2.79
N GLU A 188 -3.33 -20.81 3.47
CA GLU A 188 -3.84 -21.84 4.38
C GLU A 188 -4.56 -21.20 5.58
N VAL A 189 -4.00 -20.13 6.17
CA VAL A 189 -4.68 -19.37 7.23
C VAL A 189 -5.98 -18.73 6.71
N PHE A 190 -6.00 -18.19 5.49
CA PHE A 190 -7.21 -17.65 4.87
C PHE A 190 -8.32 -18.70 4.76
N HIS A 191 -7.99 -19.92 4.33
CA HIS A 191 -8.97 -21.01 4.26
C HIS A 191 -9.41 -21.51 5.64
N ALA A 192 -8.50 -21.58 6.62
CA ALA A 192 -8.83 -21.89 8.00
C ALA A 192 -9.76 -20.83 8.60
N LEU A 193 -9.51 -19.53 8.31
CA LEU A 193 -10.39 -18.44 8.73
C LEU A 193 -11.81 -18.59 8.14
N LYS A 194 -11.92 -18.95 6.86
CA LYS A 194 -13.22 -19.24 6.25
C LYS A 194 -13.98 -20.33 7.00
N ALA A 195 -13.30 -21.38 7.41
CA ALA A 195 -13.89 -22.49 8.19
C ALA A 195 -14.30 -22.02 9.60
N ALA A 196 -13.45 -21.27 10.30
CA ALA A 196 -13.73 -20.71 11.61
C ALA A 196 -14.95 -19.79 11.58
N LEU A 197 -15.01 -18.86 10.62
CA LEU A 197 -16.16 -17.95 10.45
C LEU A 197 -17.46 -18.71 10.25
N LYS A 198 -17.48 -19.75 9.39
CA LYS A 198 -18.67 -20.61 9.21
C LYS A 198 -19.07 -21.31 10.52
N LYS A 199 -18.11 -21.85 11.28
CA LYS A 199 -18.36 -22.50 12.56
C LYS A 199 -19.00 -21.54 13.58
N HIS A 200 -18.59 -20.26 13.57
CA HIS A 200 -19.17 -19.20 14.41
C HIS A 200 -20.49 -18.62 13.85
N GLY A 201 -20.95 -19.08 12.68
CA GLY A 201 -22.18 -18.58 12.04
C GLY A 201 -22.03 -17.24 11.35
N TYR A 202 -20.81 -16.81 11.06
CA TYR A 202 -20.53 -15.54 10.38
C TYR A 202 -20.52 -15.68 8.86
N SER A 203 -20.76 -14.55 8.18
CA SER A 203 -20.62 -14.43 6.73
C SER A 203 -19.19 -14.68 6.29
N THR A 204 -19.03 -15.32 5.15
CA THR A 204 -17.74 -15.48 4.44
C THR A 204 -17.71 -14.70 3.12
N ALA A 205 -18.56 -13.68 2.98
CA ALA A 205 -18.44 -12.69 1.93
C ALA A 205 -17.14 -11.88 2.13
N VAL A 206 -16.54 -11.46 1.02
CA VAL A 206 -15.28 -10.71 1.04
C VAL A 206 -15.51 -9.22 0.77
N GLY A 207 -14.69 -8.38 1.37
CA GLY A 207 -14.63 -6.94 1.12
C GLY A 207 -13.82 -6.58 -0.13
N ASP A 208 -13.58 -5.29 -0.30
CA ASP A 208 -12.90 -4.72 -1.47
C ASP A 208 -11.48 -5.27 -1.67
N GLU A 209 -10.80 -5.65 -0.60
CA GLU A 209 -9.43 -6.15 -0.63
C GLU A 209 -9.31 -7.67 -0.56
N GLY A 210 -10.44 -8.38 -0.66
CA GLY A 210 -10.49 -9.84 -0.71
C GLY A 210 -10.45 -10.54 0.64
N GLY A 211 -10.31 -9.83 1.77
CA GLY A 211 -10.49 -10.35 3.13
C GLY A 211 -11.97 -10.55 3.45
N PHE A 212 -12.27 -11.45 4.41
CA PHE A 212 -13.65 -11.67 4.85
C PHE A 212 -14.18 -10.44 5.60
N ALA A 213 -15.49 -10.20 5.51
CA ALA A 213 -16.18 -9.08 6.16
C ALA A 213 -17.28 -9.59 7.13
N PRO A 214 -16.91 -10.32 8.20
CA PRO A 214 -17.88 -10.84 9.15
C PRO A 214 -18.42 -9.73 10.05
N ASN A 215 -19.66 -9.92 10.54
CA ASN A 215 -20.24 -9.02 11.54
C ASN A 215 -19.87 -9.47 12.96
N CYS A 216 -18.56 -9.43 13.29
CA CYS A 216 -18.05 -9.74 14.63
C CYS A 216 -18.59 -8.76 15.67
N LYS A 217 -18.74 -9.19 16.91
CA LYS A 217 -19.32 -8.40 18.00
C LYS A 217 -18.42 -7.25 18.48
N SER A 218 -17.10 -7.37 18.25
CA SER A 218 -16.10 -6.39 18.66
C SER A 218 -14.81 -6.53 17.84
N ASN A 219 -13.96 -5.51 17.91
CA ASN A 219 -12.59 -5.57 17.36
C ASN A 219 -11.78 -6.72 17.98
N GLU A 220 -12.01 -6.99 19.27
CA GLU A 220 -11.31 -8.06 19.98
C GLU A 220 -11.75 -9.46 19.52
N GLU A 221 -13.04 -9.68 19.26
CA GLU A 221 -13.51 -10.96 18.69
C GLU A 221 -12.90 -11.19 17.29
N ALA A 222 -12.77 -10.14 16.49
CA ALA A 222 -12.15 -10.25 15.17
C ALA A 222 -10.70 -10.76 15.24
N ILE A 223 -9.87 -10.19 16.11
CA ILE A 223 -8.47 -10.67 16.26
C ILE A 223 -8.41 -12.09 16.85
N GLN A 224 -9.33 -12.45 17.76
CA GLN A 224 -9.39 -13.79 18.35
C GLN A 224 -9.74 -14.86 17.30
N ILE A 225 -10.67 -14.57 16.39
CA ILE A 225 -11.01 -15.50 15.29
C ILE A 225 -9.84 -15.64 14.31
N VAL A 226 -9.09 -14.57 14.05
CA VAL A 226 -7.84 -14.65 13.26
C VAL A 226 -6.81 -15.54 13.95
N LEU A 227 -6.65 -15.44 15.27
CA LEU A 227 -5.73 -16.31 16.05
C LEU A 227 -6.20 -17.77 16.04
N GLU A 228 -7.51 -18.03 16.16
CA GLU A 228 -8.09 -19.38 16.01
C GLU A 228 -7.73 -19.95 14.63
N ALA A 229 -7.84 -19.14 13.57
CA ALA A 229 -7.52 -19.56 12.21
C ALA A 229 -6.03 -19.89 12.01
N ILE A 230 -5.12 -19.09 12.59
CA ILE A 230 -3.68 -19.37 12.54
C ILE A 230 -3.39 -20.74 13.20
N GLY A 231 -3.95 -20.99 14.39
CA GLY A 231 -3.80 -22.27 15.08
C GLY A 231 -4.43 -23.44 14.32
N ALA A 232 -5.62 -23.25 13.76
CA ALA A 232 -6.32 -24.27 12.97
C ALA A 232 -5.59 -24.63 11.65
N ALA A 233 -4.84 -23.68 11.09
CA ALA A 233 -3.95 -23.91 9.94
C ALA A 233 -2.64 -24.66 10.33
N GLY A 234 -2.42 -24.91 11.62
CA GLY A 234 -1.24 -25.61 12.12
C GLY A 234 -0.03 -24.73 12.39
N TYR A 235 -0.20 -23.40 12.41
CA TYR A 235 0.89 -22.45 12.65
C TYR A 235 0.87 -21.88 14.07
N LYS A 236 2.06 -21.52 14.56
CA LYS A 236 2.23 -20.86 15.85
C LYS A 236 2.13 -19.35 15.68
N ALA A 237 1.11 -18.73 16.30
CA ALA A 237 0.95 -17.30 16.32
C ALA A 237 2.12 -16.60 17.04
N GLY A 238 2.67 -15.57 16.44
CA GLY A 238 3.81 -14.79 16.96
C GLY A 238 5.19 -15.39 16.65
N GLU A 239 5.29 -16.68 16.32
CA GLU A 239 6.55 -17.30 15.92
C GLU A 239 6.62 -17.51 14.40
N GLN A 240 5.58 -18.12 13.82
CA GLN A 240 5.50 -18.44 12.40
C GLN A 240 4.63 -17.45 11.65
N VAL A 241 3.47 -17.10 12.20
CA VAL A 241 2.55 -16.12 11.64
C VAL A 241 2.23 -15.09 12.71
N SER A 242 2.57 -13.84 12.44
CA SER A 242 2.25 -12.69 13.30
C SER A 242 1.05 -11.90 12.77
N ILE A 243 0.55 -10.98 13.57
CA ILE A 243 -0.58 -10.11 13.23
C ILE A 243 -0.06 -8.69 12.94
N ALA A 244 -0.61 -8.09 11.91
CA ALA A 244 -0.54 -6.64 11.68
C ALA A 244 -1.96 -6.07 11.64
N LEU A 245 -2.11 -4.84 12.08
CA LEU A 245 -3.38 -4.12 12.10
C LEU A 245 -3.28 -2.82 11.31
N ASP A 246 -4.38 -2.47 10.67
CA ASP A 246 -4.64 -1.12 10.20
C ASP A 246 -6.01 -0.67 10.73
N PRO A 247 -6.07 0.06 11.82
CA PRO A 247 -7.31 0.61 12.33
C PRO A 247 -7.85 1.78 11.51
N ALA A 248 -7.01 2.47 10.72
CA ALA A 248 -7.35 3.71 10.03
C ALA A 248 -7.97 4.75 10.97
N SER A 249 -7.24 5.13 12.03
CA SER A 249 -7.80 5.84 13.19
C SER A 249 -8.39 7.21 12.87
N SER A 250 -8.02 7.82 11.74
CA SER A 250 -8.65 9.07 11.27
C SER A 250 -10.16 8.93 11.03
N GLU A 251 -10.64 7.72 10.64
CA GLU A 251 -12.04 7.45 10.33
C GLU A 251 -12.96 7.50 11.57
N PHE A 252 -12.42 7.20 12.74
CA PHE A 252 -13.16 7.28 14.00
C PHE A 252 -12.65 8.35 14.95
N TYR A 253 -11.76 9.24 14.48
CA TYR A 253 -11.36 10.45 15.21
C TYR A 253 -12.39 11.55 15.02
N ASP A 254 -12.98 12.05 16.09
CA ASP A 254 -13.90 13.18 16.08
C ASP A 254 -13.14 14.48 16.32
N LYS A 255 -12.92 15.26 15.26
CA LYS A 255 -12.21 16.55 15.29
C LYS A 255 -12.88 17.54 16.26
N GLY A 256 -14.18 17.44 16.51
CA GLY A 256 -14.93 18.36 17.39
C GLY A 256 -14.63 18.15 18.88
N SER A 257 -14.57 16.89 19.32
CA SER A 257 -14.28 16.53 20.70
C SER A 257 -12.80 16.22 20.97
N GLY A 258 -11.99 16.03 19.92
CA GLY A 258 -10.62 15.58 20.04
C GLY A 258 -10.48 14.14 20.54
N LYS A 259 -11.46 13.28 20.27
CA LYS A 259 -11.52 11.90 20.78
C LYS A 259 -11.65 10.88 19.67
N TYR A 260 -11.12 9.71 19.92
CA TYR A 260 -11.34 8.49 19.12
C TYR A 260 -12.61 7.80 19.60
N VAL A 261 -13.60 7.61 18.73
CA VAL A 261 -14.91 7.04 19.08
C VAL A 261 -15.15 5.77 18.28
N PHE A 262 -15.24 4.63 18.94
CA PHE A 262 -15.56 3.35 18.32
C PHE A 262 -17.05 3.28 17.97
N LYS A 263 -17.42 3.91 16.84
CA LYS A 263 -18.83 4.14 16.44
C LYS A 263 -19.59 2.87 16.09
N LYS A 264 -18.88 1.83 15.67
CA LYS A 264 -19.50 0.57 15.20
C LYS A 264 -19.66 -0.44 16.33
N SER A 265 -18.64 -0.61 17.19
CA SER A 265 -18.65 -1.62 18.25
C SER A 265 -19.31 -1.12 19.56
N ASP A 266 -18.56 -0.64 20.53
CA ASP A 266 -19.02 -0.42 21.90
C ASP A 266 -19.35 1.04 22.24
N LYS A 267 -19.20 1.96 21.31
CA LYS A 267 -19.42 3.41 21.44
C LYS A 267 -18.45 4.08 22.45
N SER A 268 -17.38 3.40 22.86
CA SER A 268 -16.38 4.00 23.74
C SER A 268 -15.66 5.17 23.07
N ALA A 269 -15.23 6.13 23.87
CA ALA A 269 -14.53 7.33 23.41
C ALA A 269 -13.23 7.50 24.20
N HIS A 270 -12.12 7.64 23.49
CA HIS A 270 -10.77 7.68 24.03
C HIS A 270 -10.08 9.01 23.66
N SER A 271 -9.39 9.62 24.61
CA SER A 271 -8.41 10.68 24.33
C SER A 271 -7.19 10.09 23.61
N SER A 272 -6.32 10.93 23.06
CA SER A 272 -5.07 10.48 22.43
C SER A 272 -4.21 9.64 23.39
N ALA A 273 -4.13 10.03 24.66
CA ALA A 273 -3.37 9.28 25.66
C ALA A 273 -3.98 7.90 25.97
N GLU A 274 -5.32 7.83 26.09
CA GLU A 274 -6.04 6.57 26.30
C GLU A 274 -5.93 5.66 25.08
N MET A 275 -5.96 6.21 23.86
CA MET A 275 -5.77 5.44 22.63
C MET A 275 -4.35 4.87 22.52
N ALA A 276 -3.32 5.65 22.85
CA ALA A 276 -1.95 5.15 22.91
C ALA A 276 -1.77 4.04 23.96
N ALA A 277 -2.46 4.16 25.13
CA ALA A 277 -2.48 3.12 26.16
C ALA A 277 -3.24 1.86 25.69
N TYR A 278 -4.34 2.02 24.96
CA TYR A 278 -5.11 0.93 24.35
C TYR A 278 -4.22 0.08 23.43
N TRP A 279 -3.49 0.72 22.51
CA TRP A 279 -2.55 -0.01 21.62
C TRP A 279 -1.42 -0.67 22.40
N THR A 280 -0.92 -0.06 23.47
CA THR A 280 0.11 -0.66 24.32
C THR A 280 -0.39 -1.98 24.93
N GLN A 281 -1.61 -1.98 25.47
CA GLN A 281 -2.24 -3.20 26.02
C GLN A 281 -2.47 -4.27 24.94
N TRP A 282 -2.91 -3.89 23.74
CA TRP A 282 -3.12 -4.84 22.63
C TRP A 282 -1.82 -5.48 22.18
N VAL A 283 -0.76 -4.70 22.09
CA VAL A 283 0.59 -5.21 21.74
C VAL A 283 1.11 -6.18 22.80
N GLU A 284 0.85 -5.92 24.10
CA GLU A 284 1.24 -6.85 25.17
C GLU A 284 0.43 -8.15 25.12
N LYS A 285 -0.86 -8.06 24.83
CA LYS A 285 -1.82 -9.19 24.86
C LYS A 285 -1.75 -10.10 23.62
N TYR A 286 -1.51 -9.54 22.45
CA TYR A 286 -1.57 -10.24 21.17
C TYR A 286 -0.22 -10.25 20.45
N PRO A 287 0.01 -11.19 19.52
CA PRO A 287 1.25 -11.27 18.73
C PRO A 287 1.27 -10.25 17.59
N ILE A 288 0.97 -8.99 17.93
CA ILE A 288 1.00 -7.85 17.00
C ILE A 288 2.45 -7.42 16.80
N VAL A 289 2.86 -7.27 15.55
CA VAL A 289 4.21 -6.82 15.14
C VAL A 289 4.19 -5.51 14.37
N SER A 290 3.00 -5.08 13.91
CA SER A 290 2.84 -3.85 13.13
C SER A 290 1.45 -3.24 13.36
N ILE A 291 1.40 -1.92 13.55
CA ILE A 291 0.16 -1.12 13.55
C ILE A 291 0.35 0.04 12.56
N GLU A 292 -0.53 0.10 11.58
CA GLU A 292 -0.65 1.19 10.62
C GLU A 292 -1.71 2.16 11.11
N ASP A 293 -1.46 3.46 11.01
CA ASP A 293 -2.37 4.55 11.40
C ASP A 293 -3.11 4.31 12.74
N GLY A 294 -2.34 3.93 13.76
CA GLY A 294 -2.84 3.73 15.12
C GLY A 294 -3.35 5.01 15.79
N MET A 295 -3.02 6.17 15.23
CA MET A 295 -3.50 7.49 15.62
C MET A 295 -3.96 8.25 14.36
N ALA A 296 -4.78 9.29 14.53
CA ALA A 296 -5.24 10.13 13.42
C ALA A 296 -4.08 10.88 12.73
N GLU A 297 -4.24 11.20 11.45
CA GLU A 297 -3.20 11.75 10.56
C GLU A 297 -2.57 13.08 11.02
N ASP A 298 -3.28 13.88 11.83
CA ASP A 298 -2.79 15.15 12.36
C ASP A 298 -2.63 15.14 13.89
N ASP A 299 -2.86 14.01 14.57
CA ASP A 299 -2.60 13.86 16.02
C ASP A 299 -1.11 13.53 16.27
N TRP A 300 -0.22 14.44 15.90
CA TRP A 300 1.24 14.27 16.06
C TRP A 300 1.67 14.03 17.51
N ALA A 301 0.97 14.60 18.48
CA ALA A 301 1.25 14.38 19.90
C ALA A 301 0.90 12.95 20.34
N GLY A 302 -0.26 12.45 19.94
CA GLY A 302 -0.66 11.06 20.16
C GLY A 302 0.28 10.07 19.46
N TRP A 303 0.68 10.33 18.22
CA TRP A 303 1.67 9.54 17.50
C TRP A 303 3.01 9.49 18.23
N LYS A 304 3.47 10.63 18.77
CA LYS A 304 4.73 10.68 19.53
C LYS A 304 4.64 9.81 20.79
N GLN A 305 3.53 9.89 21.52
CA GLN A 305 3.31 9.06 22.70
C GLN A 305 3.24 7.58 22.36
N LEU A 306 2.50 7.20 21.31
CA LEU A 306 2.42 5.82 20.84
C LEU A 306 3.82 5.29 20.44
N THR A 307 4.61 6.11 19.74
CA THR A 307 5.98 5.74 19.34
C THR A 307 6.87 5.51 20.56
N GLN A 308 6.77 6.34 21.57
CA GLN A 308 7.51 6.16 22.83
C GLN A 308 7.11 4.87 23.53
N ASN A 309 5.82 4.53 23.53
CA ASN A 309 5.30 3.35 24.21
C ASN A 309 5.74 2.04 23.55
N VAL A 310 5.57 1.90 22.22
CA VAL A 310 5.72 0.60 21.53
C VAL A 310 6.56 0.65 20.24
N GLY A 311 6.98 1.82 19.78
CA GLY A 311 7.70 2.00 18.51
C GLY A 311 9.20 2.24 18.66
N SER A 312 9.69 2.61 19.85
CA SER A 312 11.08 3.00 20.07
C SER A 312 11.96 1.82 20.50
N LYS A 313 13.29 1.97 20.39
CA LYS A 313 14.24 0.97 20.90
C LYS A 313 14.17 0.76 22.42
N SER A 314 13.67 1.73 23.16
CA SER A 314 13.48 1.67 24.61
C SER A 314 12.15 1.03 25.03
N SER A 315 11.24 0.74 24.08
CA SER A 315 9.97 0.12 24.38
C SER A 315 10.15 -1.31 24.89
N LYS A 316 9.35 -1.71 25.88
CA LYS A 316 9.37 -3.07 26.44
C LYS A 316 9.13 -4.15 25.39
N LYS A 317 8.25 -3.85 24.43
CA LYS A 317 8.01 -4.66 23.23
C LYS A 317 7.95 -3.69 22.05
N LYS A 318 9.01 -3.65 21.25
CA LYS A 318 9.07 -2.82 20.05
C LYS A 318 8.28 -3.47 18.93
N ILE A 319 7.42 -2.69 18.27
CA ILE A 319 6.72 -3.06 17.05
C ILE A 319 6.94 -2.02 15.95
N GLN A 320 6.55 -2.38 14.74
CA GLN A 320 6.48 -1.46 13.62
C GLN A 320 5.25 -0.55 13.74
N LEU A 321 5.47 0.76 13.65
CA LEU A 321 4.42 1.77 13.57
C LEU A 321 4.49 2.43 12.20
N VAL A 322 3.45 2.22 11.41
CA VAL A 322 3.39 2.61 10.00
C VAL A 322 2.52 3.86 9.84
N GLY A 323 3.07 4.90 9.21
CA GLY A 323 2.26 6.04 8.79
C GLY A 323 1.82 5.85 7.34
N ASP A 324 0.49 5.73 7.10
CA ASP A 324 -0.15 5.84 5.80
C ASP A 324 -0.69 7.27 5.63
N ASP A 325 -1.85 7.59 6.20
CA ASP A 325 -2.43 8.94 6.15
C ASP A 325 -1.52 9.98 6.84
N LEU A 326 -0.75 9.56 7.84
CA LEU A 326 0.24 10.41 8.50
C LEU A 326 1.27 10.97 7.51
N PHE A 327 1.78 10.16 6.59
CA PHE A 327 2.88 10.51 5.69
C PHE A 327 2.49 10.67 4.23
N VAL A 328 1.44 10.02 3.77
CA VAL A 328 0.90 10.04 2.39
C VAL A 328 1.97 9.94 1.30
N THR A 329 2.98 9.10 1.51
CA THR A 329 4.14 8.94 0.60
C THR A 329 4.88 10.28 0.32
N ASN A 330 4.69 11.29 1.16
CA ASN A 330 5.21 12.64 0.99
C ASN A 330 6.50 12.85 1.80
N THR A 331 7.57 13.28 1.14
CA THR A 331 8.89 13.46 1.76
C THR A 331 8.94 14.55 2.81
N GLU A 332 8.11 15.60 2.71
CA GLU A 332 8.05 16.69 3.71
C GLU A 332 7.40 16.20 5.01
N ARG A 333 6.25 15.50 4.92
CA ARG A 333 5.59 14.91 6.08
C ARG A 333 6.44 13.81 6.73
N LEU A 334 7.10 12.98 5.90
CA LEU A 334 8.03 11.97 6.39
C LEU A 334 9.24 12.61 7.10
N SER A 335 9.82 13.69 6.54
CA SER A 335 10.92 14.43 7.18
C SER A 335 10.51 14.99 8.53
N ARG A 336 9.28 15.50 8.67
CA ARG A 336 8.74 15.93 9.96
C ARG A 336 8.70 14.77 10.95
N GLY A 337 8.13 13.63 10.57
CA GLY A 337 8.06 12.44 11.44
C GLY A 337 9.45 11.97 11.89
N ILE A 338 10.42 11.93 10.97
CA ILE A 338 11.81 11.58 11.26
C ILE A 338 12.41 12.55 12.28
N ASN A 339 12.29 13.87 12.06
CA ASN A 339 12.85 14.89 12.93
C ASN A 339 12.24 14.90 14.33
N GLU A 340 10.94 14.60 14.43
CA GLU A 340 10.21 14.54 15.70
C GLU A 340 10.28 13.17 16.39
N GLY A 341 10.85 12.13 15.73
CA GLY A 341 10.95 10.76 16.23
C GLY A 341 9.59 10.09 16.35
N ILE A 342 8.77 10.22 15.31
CA ILE A 342 7.38 9.74 15.23
C ILE A 342 7.25 8.62 14.23
N ALA A 343 6.62 7.49 14.59
CA ALA A 343 6.56 6.25 13.83
C ALA A 343 7.95 5.61 13.63
N ASN A 344 8.04 4.56 12.82
CA ASN A 344 9.30 3.93 12.41
C ASN A 344 9.19 3.22 11.05
N ALA A 345 8.06 3.40 10.37
CA ALA A 345 7.80 2.88 9.04
C ALA A 345 6.84 3.78 8.27
N ILE A 346 6.90 3.70 6.94
CA ILE A 346 6.00 4.41 6.03
C ILE A 346 5.32 3.43 5.09
N LEU A 347 4.01 3.64 4.84
CA LEU A 347 3.32 3.01 3.74
C LEU A 347 3.57 3.77 2.45
N ILE A 348 3.84 3.06 1.38
CA ILE A 348 4.21 3.63 0.07
C ILE A 348 3.11 3.33 -0.94
N LYS A 349 2.43 4.36 -1.40
CA LYS A 349 1.39 4.30 -2.41
C LYS A 349 1.72 5.26 -3.55
N LEU A 350 2.02 4.74 -4.73
CA LEU A 350 2.44 5.54 -5.89
C LEU A 350 1.48 6.70 -6.21
N ASN A 351 0.16 6.46 -6.11
CA ASN A 351 -0.83 7.47 -6.47
C ASN A 351 -1.03 8.56 -5.41
N GLN A 352 -0.56 8.38 -4.17
CA GLN A 352 -0.57 9.43 -3.14
C GLN A 352 0.37 10.58 -3.47
N ILE A 353 1.44 10.30 -4.24
CA ILE A 353 2.43 11.30 -4.63
C ILE A 353 2.45 11.57 -6.15
N GLY A 354 2.23 10.56 -6.99
CA GLY A 354 1.89 10.69 -8.41
C GLY A 354 3.03 10.52 -9.40
N THR A 355 4.25 10.14 -8.99
CA THR A 355 5.34 9.73 -9.90
C THR A 355 6.16 8.61 -9.33
N VAL A 356 6.83 7.83 -10.20
CA VAL A 356 7.80 6.78 -9.80
C VAL A 356 9.00 7.41 -9.09
N THR A 357 9.47 8.55 -9.58
CA THR A 357 10.62 9.26 -8.98
C THR A 357 10.35 9.68 -7.54
N GLU A 358 9.26 10.41 -7.28
CA GLU A 358 8.93 10.87 -5.93
C GLU A 358 8.66 9.70 -4.99
N THR A 359 8.07 8.62 -5.49
CA THR A 359 7.85 7.38 -4.73
C THR A 359 9.17 6.76 -4.28
N ILE A 360 10.14 6.62 -5.19
CA ILE A 360 11.48 6.09 -4.85
C ILE A 360 12.21 7.04 -3.90
N ASP A 361 12.10 8.35 -4.08
CA ASP A 361 12.70 9.34 -3.17
C ASP A 361 12.16 9.23 -1.74
N ALA A 362 10.86 8.95 -1.56
CA ALA A 362 10.27 8.70 -0.25
C ALA A 362 10.83 7.40 0.39
N ILE A 363 10.96 6.32 -0.39
CA ILE A 363 11.56 5.06 0.07
C ILE A 363 13.03 5.27 0.50
N GLU A 364 13.82 6.00 -0.28
CA GLU A 364 15.23 6.25 0.01
C GLU A 364 15.41 7.18 1.22
N LEU A 365 14.52 8.16 1.40
CA LEU A 365 14.50 9.00 2.59
C LEU A 365 14.20 8.18 3.86
N ALA A 366 13.17 7.32 3.81
CA ALA A 366 12.82 6.39 4.89
C ALA A 366 14.02 5.51 5.26
N ARG A 367 14.64 4.88 4.26
CA ARG A 367 15.81 4.01 4.44
C ARG A 367 16.98 4.73 5.12
N LYS A 368 17.33 5.94 4.69
CA LYS A 368 18.40 6.75 5.29
C LYS A 368 18.14 7.05 6.77
N ALA A 369 16.90 7.18 7.15
CA ALA A 369 16.49 7.44 8.53
C ALA A 369 16.30 6.16 9.37
N GLY A 370 16.47 4.97 8.79
CA GLY A 370 16.23 3.68 9.44
C GLY A 370 14.75 3.35 9.63
N TYR A 371 13.87 3.96 8.82
CA TYR A 371 12.45 3.61 8.74
C TYR A 371 12.27 2.48 7.74
N ASN A 372 11.36 1.56 8.05
CA ASN A 372 10.90 0.56 7.10
C ASN A 372 9.97 1.18 6.05
N SER A 373 9.92 0.55 4.87
CA SER A 373 8.96 0.91 3.82
C SER A 373 8.10 -0.30 3.48
N ILE A 374 6.80 -0.11 3.39
CA ILE A 374 5.84 -1.13 2.97
C ILE A 374 5.24 -0.70 1.64
N ILE A 375 5.48 -1.43 0.57
CA ILE A 375 4.85 -1.13 -0.72
C ILE A 375 3.41 -1.58 -0.67
N SER A 376 2.48 -0.68 -1.01
CA SER A 376 1.05 -0.92 -0.82
C SER A 376 0.24 -0.75 -2.10
N HIS A 377 -0.83 -1.55 -2.17
CA HIS A 377 -1.95 -1.38 -3.08
C HIS A 377 -2.86 -0.22 -2.63
N ARG A 378 -3.97 -0.05 -3.36
CA ARG A 378 -5.14 0.75 -2.93
C ARG A 378 -6.39 -0.13 -2.92
N SER A 379 -7.48 0.37 -2.34
CA SER A 379 -8.78 -0.33 -2.31
C SER A 379 -9.35 -0.55 -3.72
N GLY A 380 -9.19 0.40 -4.64
CA GLY A 380 -9.49 0.24 -6.07
C GLY A 380 -8.23 -0.13 -6.85
N GLU A 381 -8.12 -1.37 -7.27
CA GLU A 381 -6.97 -1.93 -8.00
C GLU A 381 -7.37 -2.41 -9.39
N THR A 382 -6.36 -2.74 -10.17
CA THR A 382 -6.47 -3.40 -11.47
C THR A 382 -5.60 -4.66 -11.47
N GLU A 383 -5.49 -5.33 -12.62
CA GLU A 383 -4.51 -6.41 -12.82
C GLU A 383 -3.05 -5.95 -12.87
N ASP A 384 -2.79 -4.64 -12.82
CA ASP A 384 -1.43 -4.08 -12.85
C ASP A 384 -0.57 -4.58 -11.69
N THR A 385 0.66 -5.01 -11.97
CA THR A 385 1.57 -5.62 -11.01
C THR A 385 2.78 -4.75 -10.66
N PHE A 386 2.78 -3.47 -11.04
CA PHE A 386 3.95 -2.59 -10.87
C PHE A 386 4.51 -2.58 -9.44
N ILE A 387 3.64 -2.58 -8.44
CA ILE A 387 4.04 -2.56 -7.03
C ILE A 387 4.82 -3.81 -6.59
N ALA A 388 4.60 -4.97 -7.21
CA ALA A 388 5.36 -6.18 -6.93
C ALA A 388 6.82 -6.02 -7.40
N ASP A 389 7.02 -5.54 -8.64
CA ASP A 389 8.34 -5.23 -9.18
C ASP A 389 9.04 -4.12 -8.38
N LEU A 390 8.30 -3.07 -7.97
CA LEU A 390 8.83 -1.97 -7.16
C LEU A 390 9.34 -2.45 -5.79
N ALA A 391 8.59 -3.34 -5.13
CA ALA A 391 8.98 -3.88 -3.82
C ALA A 391 10.33 -4.61 -3.87
N VAL A 392 10.55 -5.42 -4.91
CA VAL A 392 11.81 -6.13 -5.12
C VAL A 392 12.92 -5.19 -5.55
N ALA A 393 12.63 -4.28 -6.49
CA ALA A 393 13.59 -3.30 -7.02
C ALA A 393 14.21 -2.42 -5.95
N THR A 394 13.40 -1.99 -4.99
CA THR A 394 13.81 -1.09 -3.91
C THR A 394 14.25 -1.84 -2.65
N ALA A 395 14.17 -3.18 -2.64
CA ALA A 395 14.38 -3.98 -1.45
C ALA A 395 13.61 -3.42 -0.23
N ALA A 396 12.34 -3.06 -0.44
CA ALA A 396 11.49 -2.49 0.61
C ALA A 396 11.24 -3.48 1.75
N GLY A 397 11.29 -4.78 1.45
CA GLY A 397 11.21 -5.87 2.41
C GLY A 397 9.79 -6.26 2.81
N GLN A 398 8.78 -5.43 2.54
CA GLN A 398 7.38 -5.70 2.86
C GLN A 398 6.45 -5.26 1.73
N ILE A 399 5.32 -5.96 1.57
CA ILE A 399 4.25 -5.61 0.64
C ILE A 399 2.88 -5.82 1.30
N LYS A 400 2.01 -4.82 1.22
CA LYS A 400 0.60 -4.86 1.61
C LYS A 400 -0.23 -4.80 0.34
N THR A 401 -0.79 -5.94 -0.11
CA THR A 401 -1.52 -6.00 -1.39
C THR A 401 -2.81 -6.82 -1.31
N GLY A 402 -3.48 -6.75 -0.16
CA GLY A 402 -4.77 -7.38 0.08
C GLY A 402 -4.66 -8.85 0.48
N SER A 403 -5.76 -9.57 0.32
CA SER A 403 -5.91 -10.96 0.76
C SER A 403 -5.49 -11.97 -0.29
N ALA A 404 -5.70 -13.26 0.03
CA ALA A 404 -5.50 -14.41 -0.86
C ALA A 404 -6.69 -14.65 -1.81
N SER A 405 -7.49 -13.64 -2.11
CA SER A 405 -8.64 -13.71 -3.02
C SER A 405 -8.76 -12.43 -3.83
N ARG A 406 -9.54 -12.45 -4.93
CA ARG A 406 -9.69 -11.41 -5.96
C ARG A 406 -8.44 -11.26 -6.83
N THR A 407 -8.63 -11.34 -8.14
CA THR A 407 -7.53 -11.35 -9.13
C THR A 407 -6.67 -10.09 -9.08
N ASP A 408 -7.28 -8.93 -8.79
CA ASP A 408 -6.60 -7.65 -8.61
C ASP A 408 -5.55 -7.68 -7.48
N ARG A 409 -5.71 -8.55 -6.47
CA ARG A 409 -4.74 -8.77 -5.38
C ARG A 409 -3.76 -9.88 -5.73
N ILE A 410 -4.27 -11.02 -6.17
CA ILE A 410 -3.48 -12.22 -6.48
C ILE A 410 -2.50 -11.95 -7.62
N ALA A 411 -2.81 -11.06 -8.56
CA ALA A 411 -1.91 -10.70 -9.65
C ALA A 411 -0.52 -10.26 -9.14
N LYS A 412 -0.47 -9.48 -8.04
CA LYS A 412 0.78 -9.00 -7.43
C LYS A 412 1.55 -10.14 -6.78
N TYR A 413 0.86 -11.02 -6.03
CA TYR A 413 1.48 -12.22 -5.44
C TYR A 413 2.02 -13.17 -6.51
N ASN A 414 1.26 -13.41 -7.58
CA ASN A 414 1.71 -14.22 -8.70
C ASN A 414 2.92 -13.62 -9.41
N GLN A 415 3.01 -12.29 -9.51
CA GLN A 415 4.19 -11.62 -10.04
C GLN A 415 5.42 -11.84 -9.16
N LEU A 416 5.27 -11.77 -7.84
CA LEU A 416 6.36 -12.05 -6.89
C LEU A 416 6.82 -13.51 -6.97
N LEU A 417 5.92 -14.48 -7.18
CA LEU A 417 6.31 -15.88 -7.44
C LEU A 417 7.15 -16.02 -8.70
N ARG A 418 6.78 -15.33 -9.80
CA ARG A 418 7.58 -15.34 -11.03
C ARG A 418 8.96 -14.72 -10.82
N ILE A 419 9.04 -13.64 -10.05
CA ILE A 419 10.31 -12.99 -9.70
C ILE A 419 11.17 -13.92 -8.82
N GLU A 420 10.58 -14.61 -7.85
CA GLU A 420 11.28 -15.60 -7.01
C GLU A 420 11.86 -16.73 -7.86
N GLU A 421 11.07 -17.27 -8.80
CA GLU A 421 11.51 -18.31 -9.75
C GLU A 421 12.65 -17.80 -10.64
N GLU A 422 12.54 -16.59 -11.21
CA GLU A 422 13.59 -16.00 -12.06
C GLU A 422 14.89 -15.76 -11.29
N LEU A 423 14.82 -15.36 -10.01
CA LEU A 423 15.97 -15.14 -9.14
C LEU A 423 16.63 -16.46 -8.73
N GLY A 424 15.87 -17.54 -8.59
CA GLY A 424 16.36 -18.86 -8.20
C GLY A 424 17.17 -18.79 -6.89
N ALA A 425 18.38 -19.34 -6.90
CA ALA A 425 19.26 -19.39 -5.73
C ALA A 425 19.74 -18.01 -5.24
N SER A 426 19.59 -16.94 -6.03
CA SER A 426 19.93 -15.57 -5.60
C SER A 426 18.81 -14.88 -4.83
N SER A 427 17.61 -15.46 -4.82
CA SER A 427 16.46 -14.98 -4.07
C SER A 427 16.78 -14.93 -2.57
N LYS A 428 16.39 -13.82 -1.94
CA LYS A 428 16.50 -13.62 -0.48
C LYS A 428 15.13 -13.35 0.09
N PHE A 429 14.88 -13.94 1.25
CA PHE A 429 13.69 -13.68 2.05
C PHE A 429 14.12 -13.53 3.50
N ASN A 430 14.09 -12.32 4.05
CA ASN A 430 14.63 -12.03 5.37
C ASN A 430 13.60 -11.31 6.24
N THR A 431 12.81 -12.08 6.95
CA THR A 431 11.72 -11.59 7.79
C THR A 431 12.19 -10.87 9.04
N LYS A 432 13.32 -11.28 9.64
CA LYS A 432 13.83 -10.70 10.89
C LYS A 432 14.40 -9.28 10.68
N ALA A 433 15.08 -9.04 9.55
CA ALA A 433 15.61 -7.71 9.24
C ALA A 433 14.52 -6.70 8.88
N VAL A 434 13.33 -7.18 8.55
CA VAL A 434 12.21 -6.35 8.07
C VAL A 434 11.39 -5.78 9.23
N LEU A 435 11.37 -6.45 10.37
CA LEU A 435 10.60 -6.02 11.55
C LEU A 435 11.45 -5.24 12.58
N GLY A 436 12.76 -5.12 12.36
CA GLY A 436 13.72 -4.31 13.13
C GLY A 436 14.12 -4.91 14.44
#